data_aed43e90778472cf40e32b6a8e0b413a
#
_entry.id   aed43e90778472cf40e32b6a8e0b413a
#
_cell.length_a   1.000
_cell.length_b   1.000
_cell.length_c   1.000
_cell.angle_alpha   90.00
_cell.angle_beta   90.00
_cell.angle_gamma   90.00
#
_symmetry.space_group_name_H-M   'P 1'
#
loop_
_entity.id
_entity.type
_entity.pdbx_description
1 polymer ?
#
loop_
_entity_poly.entity_id
_entity_poly.type
_entity_poly.pdbx_seq_one_letter_code
_entity_poly.pdbx_strand_id
1 'polypeptide(L)'
;ALADEDWDYISLQQASQLSGLYDTYQPYLHALIAYIRVHVPTKAKIVFHQTWAYAQNSTRAGYENYGKNQMKMYRAIVRASEQAMRTEPIALLIPSGTAIQNARTSSYGDTMNRDGFHLDLLYGRYTAACTWFAVLFRRKVEGNPYAPKGMTPQQVQISQWAADAAARHPYEVTKIKL
;
A
#
# COMPACT_ATOMS: atom_id res chain seq x y z
N ALA A 1 -4.06 8.46 23.11
CA ALA A 1 -4.14 7.36 22.14
C ALA A 1 -2.83 6.57 22.11
N LEU A 2 -1.66 7.16 21.76
CA LEU A 2 -0.42 6.38 21.64
C LEU A 2 0.02 5.68 22.93
N ALA A 3 -0.19 6.29 24.07
CA ALA A 3 0.21 5.75 25.38
C ALA A 3 -0.87 4.87 26.06
N ASP A 4 -2.00 4.64 25.39
CA ASP A 4 -3.15 3.96 26.02
C ASP A 4 -3.06 2.43 25.93
N GLU A 5 -2.18 1.93 25.07
CA GLU A 5 -2.09 0.51 24.75
C GLU A 5 -0.65 0.07 24.47
N ASP A 6 -0.40 -1.21 24.66
CA ASP A 6 0.84 -1.90 24.32
C ASP A 6 0.87 -2.32 22.84
N TRP A 7 1.08 -1.36 21.96
CA TRP A 7 1.07 -1.57 20.51
C TRP A 7 2.18 -2.50 20.02
N ASP A 8 1.84 -3.45 19.16
CA ASP A 8 2.82 -4.25 18.41
C ASP A 8 3.30 -3.53 17.16
N TYR A 9 2.38 -2.82 16.48
CA TYR A 9 2.63 -2.10 15.24
C TYR A 9 1.98 -0.73 15.22
N ILE A 10 2.69 0.25 14.67
CA ILE A 10 2.14 1.58 14.38
C ILE A 10 2.35 1.83 12.89
N SER A 11 1.27 2.06 12.16
CA SER A 11 1.32 2.32 10.73
C SER A 11 1.33 3.80 10.42
N LEU A 12 2.21 4.19 9.50
CA LEU A 12 2.29 5.53 8.94
C LEU A 12 2.05 5.48 7.44
N GLN A 13 1.45 6.52 6.89
CA GLN A 13 1.31 6.71 5.46
C GLN A 13 1.26 8.19 5.11
N GLN A 14 1.58 8.54 3.87
CA GLN A 14 1.40 9.91 3.36
C GLN A 14 0.00 10.08 2.76
N ALA A 15 -0.48 11.32 2.69
CA ALA A 15 -1.69 11.67 1.95
C ALA A 15 -1.55 11.29 0.47
N SER A 16 -2.61 10.71 -0.11
CA SER A 16 -2.53 10.03 -1.41
C SER A 16 -1.97 10.88 -2.54
N GLN A 17 -2.34 12.18 -2.61
CA GLN A 17 -1.85 13.10 -3.64
C GLN A 17 -0.38 13.49 -3.47
N LEU A 18 0.20 13.31 -2.28
CA LEU A 18 1.57 13.64 -1.94
C LEU A 18 2.47 12.40 -1.83
N SER A 19 1.88 11.20 -1.92
CA SER A 19 2.57 9.94 -1.59
C SER A 19 3.75 9.60 -2.52
N GLY A 20 3.85 10.23 -3.69
CA GLY A 20 5.02 10.12 -4.58
C GLY A 20 5.98 11.31 -4.50
N LEU A 21 5.75 12.29 -3.62
CA LEU A 21 6.53 13.51 -3.48
C LEU A 21 7.31 13.47 -2.16
N TYR A 22 8.49 12.82 -2.17
CA TYR A 22 9.26 12.56 -0.94
C TYR A 22 9.59 13.83 -0.15
N ASP A 23 9.84 14.95 -0.82
CA ASP A 23 10.14 16.21 -0.14
C ASP A 23 9.01 16.66 0.80
N THR A 24 7.77 16.24 0.54
CA THR A 24 6.62 16.54 1.40
C THR A 24 6.56 15.69 2.67
N TYR A 25 7.39 14.68 2.78
CA TYR A 25 7.53 13.87 3.99
C TYR A 25 8.40 14.58 5.03
N GLN A 26 9.32 15.43 4.59
CA GLN A 26 10.29 16.07 5.46
C GLN A 26 9.84 17.48 5.87
N PRO A 27 10.12 17.90 7.13
CA PRO A 27 10.76 17.13 8.20
C PRO A 27 9.75 16.27 9.02
N TYR A 28 8.51 16.22 8.59
CA TYR A 28 7.36 15.73 9.38
C TYR A 28 7.44 14.23 9.68
N LEU A 29 7.88 13.41 8.73
CA LEU A 29 7.97 11.96 8.95
C LEU A 29 8.99 11.64 10.05
N HIS A 30 10.17 12.25 9.99
CA HIS A 30 11.20 12.10 11.01
C HIS A 30 10.69 12.57 12.39
N ALA A 31 10.10 13.77 12.46
CA ALA A 31 9.56 14.33 13.70
C ALA A 31 8.43 13.46 14.27
N LEU A 32 7.54 12.93 13.43
CA LEU A 32 6.47 12.03 13.87
C LEU A 32 7.02 10.72 14.42
N ILE A 33 8.01 10.12 13.77
CA ILE A 33 8.66 8.89 14.26
C ILE A 33 9.35 9.15 15.59
N ALA A 34 10.08 10.26 15.73
CA ALA A 34 10.70 10.64 17.00
C ALA A 34 9.65 10.81 18.10
N TYR A 35 8.55 11.50 17.82
CA TYR A 35 7.43 11.64 18.75
C TYR A 35 6.83 10.29 19.17
N ILE A 36 6.59 9.39 18.24
CA ILE A 36 6.08 8.05 18.52
C ILE A 36 7.04 7.31 19.47
N ARG A 37 8.34 7.37 19.21
CA ARG A 37 9.36 6.66 20.02
C ARG A 37 9.44 7.13 21.46
N VAL A 38 9.07 8.38 21.74
CA VAL A 38 8.99 8.91 23.12
C VAL A 38 7.76 8.40 23.86
N HIS A 39 6.65 8.12 23.12
CA HIS A 39 5.35 7.83 23.75
C HIS A 39 4.91 6.36 23.67
N VAL A 40 5.66 5.53 22.97
CA VAL A 40 5.30 4.13 22.73
C VAL A 40 6.46 3.22 23.11
N PRO A 41 6.20 2.03 23.73
CA PRO A 41 7.24 1.07 24.05
C PRO A 41 8.16 0.76 22.86
N THR A 42 9.44 0.59 23.12
CA THR A 42 10.46 0.34 22.07
C THR A 42 10.22 -0.94 21.26
N LYS A 43 9.43 -1.88 21.81
CA LYS A 43 9.03 -3.12 21.11
C LYS A 43 8.11 -2.89 19.92
N ALA A 44 7.32 -1.79 19.92
CA ALA A 44 6.41 -1.48 18.85
C ALA A 44 7.16 -1.21 17.54
N LYS A 45 6.75 -1.89 16.48
CA LYS A 45 7.35 -1.74 15.15
C LYS A 45 6.61 -0.66 14.37
N ILE A 46 7.35 0.30 13.82
CA ILE A 46 6.79 1.25 12.87
C ILE A 46 6.73 0.58 11.50
N VAL A 47 5.56 0.62 10.87
CA VAL A 47 5.35 0.12 9.52
C VAL A 47 4.94 1.27 8.61
N PHE A 48 5.40 1.27 7.37
CA PHE A 48 5.02 2.27 6.38
C PHE A 48 4.07 1.64 5.37
N HIS A 49 2.88 2.24 5.24
CA HIS A 49 1.88 1.80 4.28
C HIS A 49 2.06 2.56 2.97
N GLN A 50 2.57 1.89 1.95
CA GLN A 50 2.64 2.41 0.59
C GLN A 50 1.22 2.45 0.00
N THR A 51 0.73 3.65 -0.26
CA THR A 51 -0.56 3.85 -0.91
C THR A 51 -0.48 3.52 -2.41
N TRP A 52 -1.57 3.64 -3.14
CA TRP A 52 -1.69 3.26 -4.54
C TRP A 52 -1.84 4.46 -5.47
N ALA A 53 -1.45 4.27 -6.72
CA ALA A 53 -1.67 5.26 -7.77
C ALA A 53 -3.17 5.38 -8.09
N TYR A 54 -3.60 6.58 -8.47
CA TYR A 54 -4.95 6.84 -8.94
C TYR A 54 -5.26 6.06 -10.22
N ALA A 55 -6.54 5.91 -10.55
CA ALA A 55 -6.96 5.39 -11.84
C ALA A 55 -6.48 6.33 -12.97
N GLN A 56 -6.26 5.78 -14.17
CA GLN A 56 -5.72 6.57 -15.28
C GLN A 56 -6.66 7.75 -15.67
N ASN A 57 -7.96 7.57 -15.49
CA ASN A 57 -8.98 8.58 -15.80
C ASN A 57 -9.36 9.46 -14.58
N SER A 58 -8.61 9.41 -13.48
CA SER A 58 -8.91 10.18 -12.28
C SER A 58 -8.88 11.68 -12.53
N THR A 59 -9.86 12.37 -11.97
CA THR A 59 -9.94 13.84 -11.94
C THR A 59 -9.56 14.43 -10.58
N ARG A 60 -9.05 13.59 -9.67
CA ARG A 60 -8.70 14.01 -8.30
C ARG A 60 -7.59 15.04 -8.31
N ALA A 61 -7.78 16.12 -7.53
CA ALA A 61 -6.77 17.14 -7.31
C ALA A 61 -5.45 16.52 -6.79
N GLY A 62 -4.33 17.03 -7.27
CA GLY A 62 -2.99 16.50 -7.00
C GLY A 62 -2.53 15.40 -7.98
N TYR A 63 -3.40 14.91 -8.86
CA TYR A 63 -2.99 13.96 -9.90
C TYR A 63 -2.12 14.63 -10.97
N GLU A 64 -2.28 15.92 -11.17
CA GLU A 64 -1.44 16.76 -12.03
C GLU A 64 0.04 16.75 -11.63
N ASN A 65 0.37 16.54 -10.34
CA ASN A 65 1.75 16.38 -9.86
C ASN A 65 2.50 15.23 -10.56
N TYR A 66 1.74 14.28 -11.11
CA TYR A 66 2.25 13.11 -11.82
C TYR A 66 1.94 13.16 -13.33
N GLY A 67 1.57 14.34 -13.83
CA GLY A 67 1.17 14.54 -15.24
C GLY A 67 -0.06 13.74 -15.63
N LYS A 68 -0.98 13.49 -14.68
CA LYS A 68 -2.20 12.66 -14.86
C LYS A 68 -1.90 11.31 -15.49
N ASN A 69 -0.79 10.68 -15.05
CA ASN A 69 -0.35 9.39 -15.56
C ASN A 69 -0.17 8.40 -14.40
N GLN A 70 -0.94 7.31 -14.43
CA GLN A 70 -0.98 6.29 -13.40
C GLN A 70 0.39 5.67 -13.13
N MET A 71 1.11 5.29 -14.19
CA MET A 71 2.42 4.65 -14.03
C MET A 71 3.50 5.61 -13.54
N LYS A 72 3.41 6.91 -13.91
CA LYS A 72 4.31 7.93 -13.34
C LYS A 72 4.04 8.10 -11.84
N MET A 73 2.76 8.16 -11.44
CA MET A 73 2.36 8.23 -10.03
C MET A 73 2.83 7.00 -9.26
N TYR A 74 2.58 5.80 -9.77
CA TYR A 74 3.03 4.55 -9.14
C TYR A 74 4.55 4.54 -8.92
N ARG A 75 5.34 4.82 -9.96
CA ARG A 75 6.80 4.86 -9.86
C ARG A 75 7.30 5.92 -8.87
N ALA A 76 6.63 7.05 -8.78
CA ALA A 76 6.95 8.09 -7.81
C ALA A 76 6.67 7.61 -6.37
N ILE A 77 5.51 6.96 -6.13
CA ILE A 77 5.16 6.38 -4.83
C ILE A 77 6.18 5.31 -4.42
N VAL A 78 6.57 4.44 -5.33
CA VAL A 78 7.59 3.41 -5.07
C VAL A 78 8.90 4.05 -4.63
N ARG A 79 9.42 5.03 -5.39
CA ARG A 79 10.68 5.73 -5.03
C ARG A 79 10.59 6.43 -3.69
N ALA A 80 9.48 7.13 -3.42
CA ALA A 80 9.29 7.83 -2.14
C ALA A 80 9.23 6.86 -0.95
N SER A 81 8.51 5.74 -1.12
CA SER A 81 8.43 4.68 -0.10
C SER A 81 9.79 4.03 0.16
N GLU A 82 10.52 3.70 -0.90
CA GLU A 82 11.87 3.11 -0.79
C GLU A 82 12.82 4.07 -0.08
N GLN A 83 12.75 5.37 -0.40
CA GLN A 83 13.56 6.38 0.26
C GLN A 83 13.20 6.50 1.74
N ALA A 84 11.91 6.52 2.10
CA ALA A 84 11.48 6.53 3.50
C ALA A 84 12.01 5.31 4.27
N MET A 85 11.95 4.12 3.67
CA MET A 85 12.49 2.89 4.27
C MET A 85 14.01 2.93 4.49
N ARG A 86 14.75 3.69 3.67
CA ARG A 86 16.21 3.82 3.81
C ARG A 86 16.63 4.90 4.80
N THR A 87 15.86 5.95 4.94
CA THR A 87 16.25 7.13 5.74
C THR A 87 15.65 7.16 7.12
N GLU A 88 14.57 6.44 7.35
CA GLU A 88 13.85 6.45 8.62
C GLU A 88 13.86 5.05 9.29
N PRO A 89 13.80 4.97 10.62
CA PRO A 89 13.79 3.70 11.36
C PRO A 89 12.43 2.98 11.26
N ILE A 90 12.02 2.67 10.04
CA ILE A 90 10.80 1.93 9.70
C ILE A 90 11.13 0.45 9.59
N ALA A 91 10.38 -0.40 10.27
CA ALA A 91 10.65 -1.82 10.36
C ALA A 91 10.12 -2.64 9.17
N LEU A 92 8.97 -2.24 8.61
CA LEU A 92 8.29 -2.97 7.54
C LEU A 92 7.63 -2.00 6.55
N LEU A 93 7.64 -2.37 5.27
CA LEU A 93 6.83 -1.76 4.23
C LEU A 93 5.61 -2.63 3.95
N ILE A 94 4.42 -2.04 3.91
CA ILE A 94 3.20 -2.68 3.42
C ILE A 94 2.97 -2.20 1.97
N PRO A 95 3.32 -2.95 0.94
CA PRO A 95 3.35 -2.49 -0.43
C PRO A 95 1.98 -2.61 -1.13
N SER A 96 0.92 -2.06 -0.52
CA SER A 96 -0.43 -2.12 -1.09
C SER A 96 -0.51 -1.46 -2.47
N GLY A 97 0.25 -0.39 -2.69
CA GLY A 97 0.33 0.26 -4.01
C GLY A 97 0.85 -0.67 -5.10
N THR A 98 1.88 -1.46 -4.80
CA THR A 98 2.43 -2.47 -5.72
C THR A 98 1.44 -3.63 -5.92
N ALA A 99 0.76 -4.09 -4.85
CA ALA A 99 -0.26 -5.15 -4.98
C ALA A 99 -1.42 -4.70 -5.89
N ILE A 100 -1.91 -3.48 -5.72
CA ILE A 100 -2.94 -2.89 -6.58
C ILE A 100 -2.43 -2.79 -8.04
N GLN A 101 -1.17 -2.38 -8.26
CA GLN A 101 -0.61 -2.29 -9.59
C GLN A 101 -0.40 -3.68 -10.24
N ASN A 102 -0.04 -4.70 -9.44
CA ASN A 102 -0.03 -6.09 -9.89
C ASN A 102 -1.43 -6.55 -10.34
N ALA A 103 -2.44 -6.33 -9.50
CA ALA A 103 -3.83 -6.70 -9.82
C ALA A 103 -4.33 -6.04 -11.12
N ARG A 104 -3.93 -4.80 -11.41
CA ARG A 104 -4.26 -4.10 -12.66
C ARG A 104 -3.70 -4.78 -13.91
N THR A 105 -2.70 -5.63 -13.79
CA THR A 105 -2.16 -6.40 -14.94
C THR A 105 -3.00 -7.61 -15.33
N SER A 106 -3.99 -7.97 -14.54
CA SER A 106 -4.96 -9.04 -14.79
C SER A 106 -6.19 -8.54 -15.56
N SER A 107 -7.21 -9.39 -15.62
CA SER A 107 -8.53 -9.05 -16.16
C SER A 107 -9.25 -7.90 -15.42
N TYR A 108 -8.81 -7.52 -14.22
CA TYR A 108 -9.33 -6.33 -13.54
C TYR A 108 -9.04 -5.02 -14.30
N GLY A 109 -7.88 -4.95 -14.98
CA GLY A 109 -7.46 -3.70 -15.60
C GLY A 109 -7.50 -2.53 -14.61
N ASP A 110 -7.94 -1.36 -15.03
CA ASP A 110 -7.96 -0.15 -14.18
C ASP A 110 -9.27 0.04 -13.41
N THR A 111 -9.85 -1.03 -12.87
CA THR A 111 -11.10 -0.99 -12.08
C THR A 111 -10.86 -1.04 -10.55
N MET A 112 -9.61 -1.03 -10.11
CA MET A 112 -9.24 -1.15 -8.69
C MET A 112 -9.69 0.04 -7.81
N ASN A 113 -10.11 1.15 -8.43
CA ASN A 113 -10.60 2.34 -7.75
C ASN A 113 -12.08 2.59 -8.09
N ARG A 114 -12.92 2.89 -7.09
CA ARG A 114 -14.36 3.15 -7.27
C ARG A 114 -14.69 4.56 -7.79
N ASP A 115 -13.84 5.54 -7.49
CA ASP A 115 -14.04 6.98 -7.78
C ASP A 115 -12.77 7.64 -8.32
N GLY A 116 -11.90 6.84 -8.90
CA GLY A 116 -10.63 7.27 -9.46
C GLY A 116 -9.48 7.33 -8.46
N PHE A 117 -9.71 7.26 -7.13
CA PHE A 117 -8.63 7.30 -6.14
C PHE A 117 -8.85 6.42 -4.90
N HIS A 118 -10.06 6.28 -4.35
CA HIS A 118 -10.32 5.30 -3.30
C HIS A 118 -10.43 3.90 -3.88
N LEU A 119 -9.96 2.91 -3.14
CA LEU A 119 -10.09 1.52 -3.56
C LEU A 119 -11.55 1.11 -3.75
N ASP A 120 -11.77 0.23 -4.71
CA ASP A 120 -13.01 -0.52 -4.80
C ASP A 120 -13.34 -1.18 -3.45
N LEU A 121 -14.63 -1.22 -3.11
CA LEU A 121 -15.07 -1.64 -1.77
C LEU A 121 -14.88 -3.14 -1.51
N LEU A 122 -14.75 -3.92 -2.55
CA LEU A 122 -14.69 -5.37 -2.48
C LEU A 122 -13.26 -5.86 -2.79
N TYR A 123 -12.92 -6.06 -4.07
CA TYR A 123 -11.63 -6.64 -4.46
C TYR A 123 -10.45 -5.69 -4.26
N GLY A 124 -10.65 -4.37 -4.40
CA GLY A 124 -9.60 -3.40 -4.12
C GLY A 124 -9.16 -3.41 -2.66
N ARG A 125 -10.13 -3.35 -1.74
CA ARG A 125 -9.87 -3.44 -0.30
C ARG A 125 -9.36 -4.81 0.11
N TYR A 126 -9.89 -5.88 -0.48
CA TYR A 126 -9.42 -7.23 -0.19
C TYR A 126 -7.96 -7.43 -0.60
N THR A 127 -7.56 -6.93 -1.78
CA THR A 127 -6.15 -6.97 -2.22
C THR A 127 -5.24 -6.25 -1.22
N ALA A 128 -5.64 -5.07 -0.75
CA ALA A 128 -4.89 -4.35 0.28
C ALA A 128 -4.82 -5.15 1.60
N ALA A 129 -5.95 -5.70 2.07
CA ALA A 129 -5.99 -6.51 3.29
C ALA A 129 -5.10 -7.77 3.19
N CYS A 130 -5.11 -8.46 2.04
CA CYS A 130 -4.21 -9.57 1.75
C CYS A 130 -2.73 -9.14 1.85
N THR A 131 -2.39 -7.93 1.37
CA THR A 131 -1.02 -7.42 1.45
C THR A 131 -0.60 -7.16 2.90
N TRP A 132 -1.48 -6.58 3.70
CA TRP A 132 -1.25 -6.41 5.14
C TRP A 132 -1.03 -7.76 5.82
N PHE A 133 -1.88 -8.75 5.55
CA PHE A 133 -1.74 -10.08 6.10
C PHE A 133 -0.40 -10.72 5.72
N ALA A 134 -0.05 -10.73 4.44
CA ALA A 134 1.17 -11.35 3.94
C ALA A 134 2.43 -10.77 4.63
N VAL A 135 2.47 -9.43 4.83
CA VAL A 135 3.64 -8.77 5.43
C VAL A 135 3.67 -8.92 6.95
N LEU A 136 2.57 -8.65 7.64
CA LEU A 136 2.56 -8.66 9.11
C LEU A 136 2.74 -10.07 9.68
N PHE A 137 2.08 -11.06 9.09
CA PHE A 137 2.16 -12.45 9.54
C PHE A 137 3.29 -13.24 8.87
N ARG A 138 3.94 -12.67 7.83
CA ARG A 138 4.97 -13.36 7.03
C ARG A 138 4.48 -14.71 6.49
N ARG A 139 3.23 -14.73 6.06
CA ARG A 139 2.55 -15.92 5.55
C ARG A 139 2.02 -15.66 4.16
N LYS A 140 2.13 -16.68 3.31
CA LYS A 140 1.46 -16.69 2.02
C LYS A 140 -0.05 -16.57 2.21
N VAL A 141 -0.70 -15.69 1.46
CA VAL A 141 -2.15 -15.50 1.51
C VAL A 141 -2.86 -16.28 0.42
N GLU A 142 -2.16 -16.64 -0.66
CA GLU A 142 -2.70 -17.49 -1.71
C GLU A 142 -3.16 -18.84 -1.14
N GLY A 143 -4.43 -19.20 -1.45
CA GLY A 143 -5.09 -20.39 -0.90
C GLY A 143 -5.77 -20.16 0.46
N ASN A 144 -5.75 -18.94 1.00
CA ASN A 144 -6.55 -18.63 2.20
C ASN A 144 -8.04 -18.76 1.86
N PRO A 145 -8.83 -19.53 2.64
CA PRO A 145 -10.23 -19.79 2.34
C PRO A 145 -11.15 -18.59 2.57
N TYR A 146 -10.70 -17.56 3.28
CA TYR A 146 -11.52 -16.37 3.49
C TYR A 146 -11.66 -15.58 2.20
N ALA A 147 -12.88 -15.23 1.87
CA ALA A 147 -13.24 -14.33 0.78
C ALA A 147 -14.38 -13.41 1.20
N PRO A 148 -14.35 -12.11 0.89
CA PRO A 148 -15.50 -11.23 1.06
C PRO A 148 -16.73 -11.75 0.28
N LYS A 149 -17.92 -11.62 0.89
CA LYS A 149 -19.17 -11.96 0.20
C LYS A 149 -19.29 -11.17 -1.12
N GLY A 150 -19.56 -11.85 -2.22
CA GLY A 150 -19.74 -11.26 -3.53
C GLY A 150 -18.49 -11.30 -4.43
N MET A 151 -17.35 -11.74 -3.93
CA MET A 151 -16.20 -12.02 -4.79
C MET A 151 -16.32 -13.37 -5.48
N THR A 152 -15.93 -13.42 -6.77
CA THR A 152 -15.78 -14.69 -7.49
C THR A 152 -14.47 -15.38 -7.08
N PRO A 153 -14.36 -16.72 -7.26
CA PRO A 153 -13.12 -17.44 -6.99
C PRO A 153 -11.90 -16.85 -7.74
N GLN A 154 -12.08 -16.45 -8.99
CA GLN A 154 -11.03 -15.81 -9.79
C GLN A 154 -10.60 -14.47 -9.18
N GLN A 155 -11.55 -13.67 -8.71
CA GLN A 155 -11.27 -12.40 -8.05
C GLN A 155 -10.46 -12.59 -6.77
N VAL A 156 -10.81 -13.59 -5.97
CA VAL A 156 -10.05 -13.95 -4.76
C VAL A 156 -8.62 -14.35 -5.12
N GLN A 157 -8.46 -15.22 -6.11
CA GLN A 157 -7.16 -15.71 -6.55
C GLN A 157 -6.25 -14.58 -7.05
N ILE A 158 -6.77 -13.69 -7.91
CA ILE A 158 -6.03 -12.52 -8.40
C ILE A 158 -5.57 -11.63 -7.23
N SER A 159 -6.47 -11.32 -6.29
CA SER A 159 -6.16 -10.46 -5.15
C SER A 159 -5.09 -11.05 -4.24
N GLN A 160 -5.22 -12.33 -3.91
CA GLN A 160 -4.25 -13.05 -3.07
C GLN A 160 -2.89 -13.14 -3.75
N TRP A 161 -2.87 -13.51 -5.02
CA TRP A 161 -1.63 -13.61 -5.80
C TRP A 161 -0.94 -12.26 -5.93
N ALA A 162 -1.69 -11.20 -6.22
CA ALA A 162 -1.15 -9.83 -6.34
C ALA A 162 -0.50 -9.35 -5.05
N ALA A 163 -1.11 -9.69 -3.90
CA ALA A 163 -0.59 -9.36 -2.59
C ALA A 163 0.69 -10.12 -2.25
N ASP A 164 0.71 -11.44 -2.48
CA ASP A 164 1.91 -12.27 -2.24
C ASP A 164 3.08 -11.87 -3.14
N ALA A 165 2.81 -11.52 -4.39
CA ALA A 165 3.82 -11.03 -5.31
C ALA A 165 4.40 -9.68 -4.84
N ALA A 166 3.55 -8.75 -4.39
CA ALA A 166 3.99 -7.47 -3.86
C ALA A 166 4.78 -7.62 -2.56
N ALA A 167 4.41 -8.54 -1.68
CA ALA A 167 5.16 -8.80 -0.45
C ALA A 167 6.58 -9.30 -0.74
N ARG A 168 6.78 -10.06 -1.84
CA ARG A 168 8.11 -10.53 -2.27
C ARG A 168 8.89 -9.48 -3.07
N HIS A 169 8.21 -8.70 -3.91
CA HIS A 169 8.78 -7.71 -4.83
C HIS A 169 8.09 -6.33 -4.61
N PRO A 170 8.37 -5.64 -3.48
CA PRO A 170 7.59 -4.47 -3.06
C PRO A 170 7.74 -3.23 -3.96
N TYR A 171 8.77 -3.19 -4.79
CA TYR A 171 9.12 -2.03 -5.60
C TYR A 171 8.91 -2.22 -7.10
N GLU A 172 8.43 -3.38 -7.53
CA GLU A 172 8.27 -3.71 -8.95
C GLU A 172 6.91 -4.35 -9.23
N VAL A 173 6.41 -4.06 -10.43
CA VAL A 173 5.17 -4.70 -10.91
C VAL A 173 5.46 -6.13 -11.34
N THR A 174 4.75 -7.07 -10.74
CA THR A 174 4.71 -8.46 -11.18
C THR A 174 3.44 -8.71 -11.97
N LYS A 175 3.58 -9.11 -13.24
CA LYS A 175 2.42 -9.39 -14.10
C LYS A 175 1.69 -10.66 -13.66
N ILE A 176 0.39 -10.57 -13.55
CA ILE A 176 -0.49 -11.71 -13.27
C ILE A 176 -0.77 -12.46 -14.58
N LYS A 177 -0.57 -13.77 -14.56
CA LYS A 177 -0.82 -14.66 -15.71
C LYS A 177 -2.10 -15.49 -15.52
N LEU A 178 -3.17 -14.88 -14.96
CA LEU A 178 -4.47 -15.50 -14.70
C LEU A 178 -5.54 -14.88 -15.59
#